data_fd7e68f28e51394b7570968c8ca6c675
#
_entry.id   fd7e68f28e51394b7570968c8ca6c675
#
_cell.length_a   1.000
_cell.length_b   1.000
_cell.length_c   1.000
_cell.angle_alpha   90.00
_cell.angle_beta   90.00
_cell.angle_gamma   90.00
#
_symmetry.space_group_name_H-M   'P 1'
#
loop_
_entity.id
_entity.type
_entity.pdbx_description
1 polymer ?
#
loop_
_entity_poly.entity_id
_entity_poly.type
_entity_poly.pdbx_seq_one_letter_code
_entity_poly.pdbx_strand_id
1 'polypeptide(L)'
;MKDKNLFEHIDKAVRSERLYADGELKREAIHKRFRISRHSLNDLLREHVGMTFPQYINSIRMEEACELMLHHKELSINEIAERVGLKAPNMRVLFKQMYGVTPMDYRQHRHVKE
;
A
#
# COMPACT_ATOMS: atom_id res chain seq x y z
N MET A 1 12.62 11.83 -17.59
CA MET A 1 13.41 10.61 -17.82
C MET A 1 14.02 10.08 -16.54
N LYS A 2 14.90 10.87 -15.90
CA LYS A 2 15.46 10.47 -14.60
C LYS A 2 14.36 10.27 -13.56
N ASP A 3 13.37 11.15 -13.57
CA ASP A 3 12.29 11.11 -12.59
C ASP A 3 11.47 9.85 -12.70
N LYS A 4 11.20 9.41 -13.93
CA LYS A 4 10.45 8.18 -14.14
C LYS A 4 11.24 6.97 -13.63
N ASN A 5 12.53 6.92 -13.98
CA ASN A 5 13.38 5.81 -13.52
C ASN A 5 13.50 5.80 -12.00
N LEU A 6 13.62 6.98 -11.40
CA LEU A 6 13.72 7.07 -9.94
C LEU A 6 12.43 6.59 -9.28
N PHE A 7 11.28 7.02 -9.80
CA PHE A 7 10.01 6.56 -9.27
C PHE A 7 9.88 5.04 -9.38
N GLU A 8 10.26 4.48 -10.52
CA GLU A 8 10.19 3.03 -10.71
C GLU A 8 11.10 2.29 -9.72
N HIS A 9 12.28 2.83 -9.45
CA HIS A 9 13.18 2.22 -8.47
C HIS A 9 12.59 2.26 -7.07
N ILE A 10 11.98 3.37 -6.69
CA ILE A 10 11.34 3.51 -5.38
C ILE A 10 10.16 2.53 -5.28
N ASP A 11 9.32 2.52 -6.30
CA ASP A 11 8.13 1.67 -6.31
C ASP A 11 8.52 0.20 -6.23
N LYS A 12 9.52 -0.20 -6.98
CA LYS A 12 10.01 -1.57 -6.96
C LYS A 12 10.54 -1.95 -5.58
N ALA A 13 11.31 -1.06 -4.94
CA ALA A 13 11.85 -1.33 -3.61
C ALA A 13 10.72 -1.46 -2.58
N VAL A 14 9.75 -0.54 -2.61
CA VAL A 14 8.65 -0.57 -1.67
C VAL A 14 7.87 -1.89 -1.79
N ARG A 15 7.63 -2.34 -3.01
CA ARG A 15 6.84 -3.55 -3.24
C ARG A 15 7.65 -4.83 -3.00
N SER A 16 8.82 -4.95 -3.63
CA SER A 16 9.56 -6.21 -3.60
C SER A 16 10.22 -6.47 -2.25
N GLU A 17 10.63 -5.42 -1.55
CA GLU A 17 11.23 -5.56 -0.22
C GLU A 17 10.16 -5.43 0.88
N ARG A 18 8.91 -5.27 0.50
CA ARG A 18 7.78 -5.17 1.43
C ARG A 18 7.97 -4.05 2.45
N LEU A 19 8.51 -2.93 2.01
CA LEU A 19 8.71 -1.79 2.92
C LEU A 19 7.38 -1.28 3.46
N TYR A 20 6.32 -1.39 2.67
CA TYR A 20 4.98 -1.00 3.09
C TYR A 20 4.49 -1.79 4.33
N ALA A 21 5.03 -2.98 4.55
CA ALA A 21 4.59 -3.84 5.66
C ALA A 21 5.05 -3.33 7.02
N ASP A 22 6.00 -2.40 7.04
CA ASP A 22 6.40 -1.72 8.26
C ASP A 22 5.38 -0.62 8.55
N GLY A 23 4.57 -0.81 9.59
CA GLY A 23 3.54 0.16 9.95
C GLY A 23 4.09 1.50 10.38
N GLU A 24 5.39 1.55 10.71
CA GLU A 24 6.07 2.79 11.10
C GLU A 24 6.85 3.43 9.96
N LEU A 25 6.68 2.93 8.73
CA LEU A 25 7.42 3.46 7.59
C LEU A 25 7.12 4.94 7.40
N LYS A 26 8.17 5.74 7.39
CA LYS A 26 8.07 7.18 7.21
C LYS A 26 8.77 7.61 5.93
N ARG A 27 8.31 8.73 5.40
CA ARG A 27 8.89 9.32 4.20
C ARG A 27 10.40 9.48 4.29
N GLU A 28 10.90 9.80 5.50
CA GLU A 28 12.33 9.99 5.74
C GLU A 28 13.16 8.78 5.34
N ALA A 29 12.66 7.59 5.59
CA ALA A 29 13.38 6.38 5.23
C ALA A 29 13.59 6.29 3.73
N ILE A 30 12.59 6.70 2.97
CA ILE A 30 12.65 6.65 1.51
C ILE A 30 13.59 7.73 0.96
N HIS A 31 13.42 8.98 1.41
CA HIS A 31 14.25 10.03 0.83
C HIS A 31 15.71 9.88 1.24
N LYS A 32 16.00 9.32 2.41
CA LYS A 32 17.38 9.03 2.80
C LYS A 32 17.99 7.94 1.93
N ARG A 33 17.24 6.87 1.73
CA ARG A 33 17.73 5.71 0.96
C ARG A 33 18.00 6.09 -0.50
N PHE A 34 17.13 6.87 -1.09
CA PHE A 34 17.24 7.24 -2.50
C PHE A 34 17.91 8.60 -2.71
N ARG A 35 18.34 9.24 -1.62
CA ARG A 35 19.08 10.50 -1.66
C ARG A 35 18.34 11.59 -2.42
N ILE A 36 17.06 11.73 -2.14
CA ILE A 36 16.25 12.79 -2.71
C ILE A 36 15.67 13.62 -1.56
N SER A 37 15.38 14.89 -1.82
CA SER A 37 14.81 15.76 -0.82
C SER A 37 13.34 15.39 -0.59
N ARG A 38 12.81 15.86 0.55
CA ARG A 38 11.39 15.71 0.86
C ARG A 38 10.53 16.30 -0.24
N HIS A 39 10.91 17.51 -0.68
CA HIS A 39 10.17 18.21 -1.72
C HIS A 39 10.17 17.42 -3.03
N SER A 40 11.32 16.91 -3.42
CA SER A 40 11.44 16.13 -4.64
C SER A 40 10.64 14.84 -4.58
N LEU A 41 10.61 14.18 -3.43
CA LEU A 41 9.79 12.98 -3.27
C LEU A 41 8.31 13.30 -3.41
N ASN A 42 7.85 14.38 -2.78
CA ASN A 42 6.46 14.79 -2.89
C ASN A 42 6.08 15.10 -4.34
N ASP A 43 6.94 15.81 -5.05
CA ASP A 43 6.71 16.14 -6.46
C ASP A 43 6.68 14.89 -7.31
N LEU A 44 7.60 13.96 -7.05
CA LEU A 44 7.68 12.71 -7.79
C LEU A 44 6.40 11.90 -7.65
N LEU A 45 5.90 11.78 -6.43
CA LEU A 45 4.67 11.04 -6.18
C LEU A 45 3.45 11.73 -6.82
N ARG A 46 3.38 13.04 -6.69
CA ARG A 46 2.28 13.79 -7.30
C ARG A 46 2.27 13.62 -8.81
N GLU A 47 3.44 13.70 -9.43
CA GLU A 47 3.58 13.61 -10.87
C GLU A 47 3.23 12.21 -11.41
N HIS A 48 3.69 11.17 -10.73
CA HIS A 48 3.54 9.81 -11.25
C HIS A 48 2.28 9.08 -10.80
N VAL A 49 1.78 9.37 -9.60
CA VAL A 49 0.61 8.67 -9.06
C VAL A 49 -0.46 9.60 -8.50
N GLY A 50 -0.20 10.91 -8.43
CA GLY A 50 -1.17 11.86 -7.94
C GLY A 50 -1.50 11.70 -6.46
N MET A 51 -0.57 11.19 -5.67
CA MET A 51 -0.81 10.85 -4.26
C MET A 51 0.22 11.48 -3.34
N THR A 52 -0.19 11.70 -2.08
CA THR A 52 0.76 11.98 -1.02
C THR A 52 1.47 10.68 -0.66
N PHE A 53 2.56 10.78 0.12
CA PHE A 53 3.27 9.58 0.55
C PHE A 53 2.37 8.61 1.33
N PRO A 54 1.61 9.07 2.35
CA PRO A 54 0.73 8.14 3.05
C PRO A 54 -0.32 7.49 2.14
N GLN A 55 -0.88 8.26 1.21
CA GLN A 55 -1.84 7.69 0.26
C GLN A 55 -1.20 6.62 -0.62
N TYR A 56 0.00 6.89 -1.08
CA TYR A 56 0.75 5.98 -1.92
C TYR A 56 1.02 4.66 -1.18
N ILE A 57 1.56 4.75 0.04
CA ILE A 57 1.86 3.55 0.81
C ILE A 57 0.59 2.77 1.13
N ASN A 58 -0.48 3.47 1.53
CA ASN A 58 -1.74 2.80 1.84
C ASN A 58 -2.35 2.14 0.60
N SER A 59 -2.18 2.72 -0.58
CA SER A 59 -2.70 2.10 -1.79
C SER A 59 -2.00 0.75 -2.05
N ILE A 60 -0.70 0.68 -1.81
CA ILE A 60 0.05 -0.56 -1.96
C ILE A 60 -0.39 -1.57 -0.91
N ARG A 61 -0.56 -1.13 0.34
CA ARG A 61 -1.05 -2.00 1.41
C ARG A 61 -2.40 -2.60 1.06
N MET A 62 -3.29 -1.80 0.48
CA MET A 62 -4.62 -2.29 0.11
C MET A 62 -4.57 -3.26 -1.06
N GLU A 63 -3.73 -2.99 -2.06
CA GLU A 63 -3.53 -3.92 -3.16
C GLU A 63 -3.07 -5.29 -2.64
N GLU A 64 -2.10 -5.28 -1.74
CA GLU A 64 -1.59 -6.52 -1.17
C GLU A 64 -2.65 -7.20 -0.31
N ALA A 65 -3.44 -6.42 0.45
CA ALA A 65 -4.52 -6.99 1.24
C ALA A 65 -5.53 -7.71 0.35
N CYS A 66 -5.87 -7.12 -0.80
CA CYS A 66 -6.78 -7.76 -1.75
C CYS A 66 -6.21 -9.09 -2.24
N GLU A 67 -4.93 -9.12 -2.58
CA GLU A 67 -4.27 -10.35 -3.03
C GLU A 67 -4.34 -11.43 -1.95
N LEU A 68 -4.04 -11.06 -0.70
CA LEU A 68 -4.09 -12.02 0.39
C LEU A 68 -5.50 -12.52 0.64
N MET A 69 -6.50 -11.65 0.54
CA MET A 69 -7.88 -12.06 0.74
C MET A 69 -8.35 -13.09 -0.28
N LEU A 70 -7.90 -12.94 -1.52
CA LEU A 70 -8.34 -13.82 -2.60
C LEU A 70 -7.54 -15.11 -2.68
N HIS A 71 -6.26 -15.07 -2.36
CA HIS A 71 -5.37 -16.21 -2.59
C HIS A 71 -4.92 -16.92 -1.32
N HIS A 72 -5.20 -16.34 -0.15
CA HIS A 72 -4.81 -16.93 1.13
C HIS A 72 -6.00 -16.95 2.07
N LYS A 73 -6.96 -17.81 1.74
CA LYS A 73 -8.23 -17.89 2.48
C LYS A 73 -8.06 -18.33 3.93
N GLU A 74 -6.95 -18.97 4.23
CA GLU A 74 -6.64 -19.40 5.60
C GLU A 74 -6.36 -18.21 6.53
N LEU A 75 -6.02 -17.05 5.96
CA LEU A 75 -5.72 -15.87 6.76
C LEU A 75 -7.00 -15.12 7.14
N SER A 76 -7.10 -14.74 8.41
CA SER A 76 -8.20 -13.87 8.86
C SER A 76 -7.95 -12.45 8.39
N ILE A 77 -8.99 -11.62 8.42
CA ILE A 77 -8.84 -10.21 8.08
C ILE A 77 -7.86 -9.52 9.03
N ASN A 78 -7.89 -9.88 10.31
CA ASN A 78 -6.94 -9.33 11.28
C ASN A 78 -5.49 -9.70 10.92
N GLU A 79 -5.27 -10.94 10.53
CA GLU A 79 -3.94 -11.39 10.12
C GLU A 79 -3.46 -10.68 8.87
N ILE A 80 -4.35 -10.46 7.92
CA ILE A 80 -4.02 -9.74 6.69
C ILE A 80 -3.63 -8.30 7.02
N ALA A 81 -4.39 -7.63 7.88
CA ALA A 81 -4.06 -6.27 8.28
C ALA A 81 -2.65 -6.19 8.84
N GLU A 82 -2.31 -7.11 9.73
CA GLU A 82 -0.98 -7.14 10.34
C GLU A 82 0.10 -7.34 9.30
N ARG A 83 -0.13 -8.22 8.33
CA ARG A 83 0.86 -8.51 7.29
C ARG A 83 1.12 -7.32 6.38
N VAL A 84 0.14 -6.46 6.18
CA VAL A 84 0.33 -5.29 5.34
C VAL A 84 0.69 -4.03 6.12
N GLY A 85 0.96 -4.16 7.42
CA GLY A 85 1.46 -3.04 8.23
C GLY A 85 0.38 -2.15 8.82
N LEU A 86 -0.85 -2.64 8.93
CA LEU A 86 -1.96 -1.87 9.48
C LEU A 86 -2.57 -2.58 10.67
N LYS A 87 -3.21 -1.79 11.53
CA LYS A 87 -4.06 -2.36 12.56
C LYS A 87 -5.43 -2.64 11.94
N ALA A 88 -6.07 -3.73 12.38
CA ALA A 88 -7.31 -4.18 11.76
C ALA A 88 -8.40 -3.10 11.69
N PRO A 89 -8.65 -2.30 12.74
CA PRO A 89 -9.67 -1.25 12.62
C PRO A 89 -9.33 -0.22 11.56
N ASN A 90 -8.05 0.16 11.48
CA ASN A 90 -7.60 1.13 10.46
C ASN A 90 -7.76 0.56 9.06
N MET A 91 -7.41 -0.71 8.87
CA MET A 91 -7.57 -1.33 7.57
C MET A 91 -9.03 -1.35 7.13
N ARG A 92 -9.94 -1.65 8.05
CA ARG A 92 -11.37 -1.68 7.71
C ARG A 92 -11.87 -0.33 7.24
N VAL A 93 -11.47 0.75 7.93
CA VAL A 93 -11.86 2.10 7.56
C VAL A 93 -11.28 2.47 6.18
N LEU A 94 -9.98 2.27 6.01
CA LEU A 94 -9.31 2.59 4.73
C LEU A 94 -9.88 1.78 3.58
N PHE A 95 -10.12 0.50 3.81
CA PHE A 95 -10.64 -0.39 2.79
C PHE A 95 -12.00 0.09 2.30
N LYS A 96 -12.89 0.41 3.24
CA LYS A 96 -14.22 0.88 2.88
C LYS A 96 -14.17 2.21 2.15
N GLN A 97 -13.26 3.11 2.56
CA GLN A 97 -13.09 4.40 1.89
C GLN A 97 -12.62 4.21 0.45
N MET A 98 -11.73 3.25 0.22
CA MET A 98 -11.14 3.06 -1.11
C MET A 98 -12.02 2.22 -2.04
N TYR A 99 -12.70 1.21 -1.51
CA TYR A 99 -13.43 0.25 -2.34
C TYR A 99 -14.94 0.26 -2.14
N GLY A 100 -15.42 1.00 -1.17
CA GLY A 100 -16.87 1.12 -0.94
C GLY A 100 -17.51 -0.04 -0.22
N VAL A 101 -16.75 -1.09 0.11
CA VAL A 101 -17.26 -2.26 0.82
C VAL A 101 -16.27 -2.65 1.91
N THR A 102 -16.73 -3.47 2.86
CA THR A 102 -15.85 -3.96 3.92
C THR A 102 -14.90 -5.03 3.35
N PRO A 103 -13.78 -5.29 4.03
CA PRO A 103 -12.89 -6.36 3.61
C PRO A 103 -13.60 -7.72 3.52
N MET A 104 -14.47 -8.02 4.49
CA MET A 104 -15.18 -9.30 4.49
C MET A 104 -16.13 -9.39 3.30
N ASP A 105 -16.88 -8.31 3.01
CA ASP A 105 -17.76 -8.28 1.85
C ASP A 105 -16.99 -8.46 0.56
N TYR A 106 -15.86 -7.80 0.44
CA TYR A 106 -15.01 -7.93 -0.74
C TYR A 106 -14.59 -9.38 -0.94
N ARG A 107 -14.12 -10.02 0.13
CA ARG A 107 -13.66 -11.39 0.08
C ARG A 107 -14.78 -12.34 -0.38
N GLN A 108 -15.96 -12.17 0.18
CA GLN A 108 -17.09 -13.04 -0.11
C GLN A 108 -17.64 -12.83 -1.52
N HIS A 109 -17.83 -11.58 -1.89
CA HIS A 109 -18.43 -11.26 -3.18
C HIS A 109 -17.51 -11.57 -4.36
N ARG A 110 -16.22 -11.30 -4.21
CA ARG A 110 -15.26 -11.63 -5.27
C ARG A 110 -15.21 -13.14 -5.50
N HIS A 111 -15.30 -13.88 -4.40
CA HIS A 111 -15.30 -15.33 -4.50
C HIS A 111 -16.52 -15.83 -5.23
N VAL A 112 -17.68 -15.25 -4.97
CA VAL A 112 -18.93 -15.64 -5.59
C VAL A 112 -18.95 -15.28 -7.07
N LYS A 113 -18.43 -14.13 -7.43
CA LYS A 113 -18.44 -13.65 -8.82
C LYS A 113 -17.58 -14.49 -9.75
N GLU A 114 -16.63 -15.20 -9.20
CA GLU A 114 -15.79 -16.05 -10.02
C GLU A 114 -16.36 -17.44 -10.18
#